data_ee0d4443b130c161cffccb874b25ed04
#
_entry.id   ee0d4443b130c161cffccb874b25ed04
#
_cell.length_a   1.000
_cell.length_b   1.000
_cell.length_c   1.000
_cell.angle_alpha   90.00
_cell.angle_beta   90.00
_cell.angle_gamma   90.00
#
_symmetry.space_group_name_H-M   'P 1'
#
loop_
_entity.id
_entity.type
_entity.pdbx_description
1 polymer ?
#
loop_
_entity_poly.entity_id
_entity_poly.type
_entity_poly.pdbx_seq_one_letter_code
_entity_poly.pdbx_strand_id
1 'polypeptide(L)'
;MRKSRRLLRCAVIYMSALLIAAVSFGSYSPRAFAEDHPERKVRVRVDPIYPDIARKMKLNGTVRVQVVISPNGNVKETKVIGGHPILVTAAVDAVKKWKFDPANAETTGILEFKFDPDN
;
A
#
# COMPACT_ATOMS: atom_id res chain seq x y z
N MET A 1 52.48 33.61 -34.94
CA MET A 1 52.41 33.15 -33.54
C MET A 1 51.29 33.76 -32.71
N ARG A 2 50.62 34.77 -33.21
CA ARG A 2 49.49 35.39 -32.45
C ARG A 2 48.12 34.71 -32.64
N LYS A 3 47.96 33.78 -33.55
CA LYS A 3 46.71 33.10 -33.84
C LYS A 3 46.41 31.90 -32.94
N SER A 4 47.38 31.31 -32.27
CA SER A 4 47.22 30.15 -31.42
C SER A 4 46.62 30.46 -30.04
N ARG A 5 46.76 31.71 -29.60
CA ARG A 5 46.23 32.10 -28.28
C ARG A 5 44.73 32.38 -28.28
N ARG A 6 44.15 32.65 -29.44
CA ARG A 6 42.69 32.90 -29.55
C ARG A 6 41.88 31.59 -29.64
N LEU A 7 42.47 30.55 -30.16
CA LEU A 7 41.82 29.23 -30.25
C LEU A 7 41.75 28.55 -28.91
N LEU A 8 42.71 28.75 -28.03
CA LEU A 8 42.72 28.21 -26.67
C LEU A 8 41.62 28.84 -25.76
N ARG A 9 41.25 30.09 -26.04
CA ARG A 9 40.20 30.78 -25.28
C ARG A 9 38.80 30.29 -25.65
N CYS A 10 38.55 29.89 -26.89
CA CYS A 10 37.30 29.33 -27.32
C CYS A 10 37.10 27.91 -26.82
N ALA A 11 38.17 27.12 -26.71
CA ALA A 11 38.08 25.75 -26.19
C ALA A 11 37.72 25.67 -24.71
N VAL A 12 38.19 26.64 -23.94
CA VAL A 12 37.90 26.73 -22.50
C VAL A 12 36.44 27.13 -22.23
N ILE A 13 35.86 27.92 -23.12
CA ILE A 13 34.45 28.35 -22.97
C ILE A 13 33.45 27.23 -23.31
N TYR A 14 33.81 26.34 -24.25
CA TYR A 14 32.96 25.19 -24.58
C TYR A 14 33.02 24.08 -23.55
N MET A 15 34.08 23.95 -22.78
CA MET A 15 34.21 22.95 -21.73
C MET A 15 33.38 23.28 -20.49
N SER A 16 33.06 24.55 -20.27
CA SER A 16 32.23 24.94 -19.13
C SER A 16 30.72 24.86 -19.38
N ALA A 17 30.29 24.72 -20.64
CA ALA A 17 28.87 24.60 -20.97
C ALA A 17 28.35 23.17 -20.90
N LEU A 18 29.21 22.18 -20.80
CA LEU A 18 28.85 20.75 -20.77
C LEU A 18 28.61 20.21 -19.36
N LEU A 19 28.77 21.03 -18.34
CA LEU A 19 28.70 20.62 -16.93
C LEU A 19 27.37 20.96 -16.24
N ILE A 20 26.38 21.49 -16.97
CA ILE A 20 25.10 21.92 -16.39
C ILE A 20 23.93 21.00 -16.79
N ALA A 21 24.19 19.88 -17.44
CA ALA A 21 23.17 18.89 -17.75
C ALA A 21 23.20 17.68 -16.81
N ALA A 22 23.62 17.87 -15.55
CA ALA A 22 23.18 16.98 -14.49
C ALA A 22 21.76 17.38 -14.13
N VAL A 23 20.82 17.11 -15.04
CA VAL A 23 19.42 17.03 -14.70
C VAL A 23 19.37 15.96 -13.61
N SER A 24 19.18 16.41 -12.40
CA SER A 24 18.72 15.53 -11.34
C SER A 24 17.43 14.91 -11.84
N PHE A 25 17.52 13.76 -12.47
CA PHE A 25 16.42 12.83 -12.49
C PHE A 25 16.15 12.52 -11.05
N GLY A 26 15.34 13.35 -10.42
CA GLY A 26 14.72 13.00 -9.18
C GLY A 26 14.18 11.60 -9.39
N SER A 27 14.71 10.66 -8.65
CA SER A 27 14.19 9.30 -8.60
C SER A 27 12.72 9.43 -8.23
N TYR A 28 11.86 9.54 -9.23
CA TYR A 28 10.48 9.20 -9.07
C TYR A 28 10.48 7.70 -8.81
N SER A 29 10.69 7.34 -7.57
CA SER A 29 10.26 6.06 -7.11
C SER A 29 8.73 6.12 -7.19
N PRO A 30 8.08 5.44 -8.15
CA PRO A 30 6.68 5.19 -7.97
C PRO A 30 6.63 4.46 -6.63
N ARG A 31 6.08 5.09 -5.61
CA ARG A 31 5.61 4.35 -4.47
C ARG A 31 4.62 3.37 -5.08
N ALA A 32 5.12 2.19 -5.40
CA ALA A 32 4.27 1.06 -5.65
C ALA A 32 3.20 1.14 -4.58
N PHE A 33 1.94 1.01 -4.95
CA PHE A 33 0.86 0.89 -4.00
C PHE A 33 1.30 -0.18 -3.01
N ALA A 34 2.02 0.27 -1.98
CA ALA A 34 2.36 -0.57 -0.87
C ALA A 34 1.00 -1.02 -0.36
N GLU A 35 0.79 -2.31 -0.37
CA GLU A 35 -0.32 -2.91 0.31
C GLU A 35 -0.42 -2.19 1.64
N ASP A 36 -1.50 -1.42 1.85
CA ASP A 36 -1.71 -0.66 3.08
C ASP A 36 -2.00 -1.63 4.22
N HIS A 37 -1.00 -2.46 4.53
CA HIS A 37 -1.05 -3.25 5.74
C HIS A 37 -0.98 -2.30 6.92
N PRO A 38 -1.87 -2.42 7.88
CA PRO A 38 -1.75 -1.64 9.09
C PRO A 38 -0.37 -1.88 9.70
N GLU A 39 0.34 -0.83 10.02
CA GLU A 39 1.71 -0.88 10.56
C GLU A 39 1.81 -1.63 11.90
N ARG A 40 0.68 -2.08 12.44
CA ARG A 40 0.60 -2.81 13.68
C ARG A 40 0.65 -4.31 13.49
N LYS A 41 1.36 -4.96 14.39
CA LYS A 41 1.40 -6.41 14.48
C LYS A 41 0.04 -6.97 14.91
N VAL A 42 -0.42 -8.02 14.26
CA VAL A 42 -1.67 -8.71 14.61
C VAL A 42 -1.41 -9.64 15.79
N ARG A 43 -2.15 -9.48 16.87
CA ARG A 43 -2.14 -10.38 18.04
C ARG A 43 -3.07 -11.55 17.90
N VAL A 44 -4.31 -11.27 17.53
CA VAL A 44 -5.35 -12.27 17.32
C VAL A 44 -5.90 -12.10 15.92
N ARG A 45 -5.75 -13.13 15.13
CA ARG A 45 -6.31 -13.22 13.78
C ARG A 45 -7.48 -14.18 13.80
N VAL A 46 -8.61 -13.74 13.24
CA VAL A 46 -9.79 -14.56 13.06
C VAL A 46 -10.06 -14.66 11.57
N ASP A 47 -10.06 -15.86 11.04
CA ASP A 47 -10.37 -16.08 9.65
C ASP A 47 -11.89 -15.94 9.42
N PRO A 48 -12.31 -15.32 8.32
CA PRO A 48 -13.71 -15.17 8.01
C PRO A 48 -14.34 -16.53 7.73
N ILE A 49 -15.57 -16.71 8.24
CA ILE A 49 -16.35 -17.92 7.98
C ILE A 49 -16.94 -17.80 6.58
N TYR A 50 -16.64 -18.76 5.74
CA TYR A 50 -17.22 -18.81 4.39
C TYR A 50 -18.72 -19.10 4.48
N PRO A 51 -19.62 -18.18 4.05
CA PRO A 51 -21.05 -18.40 4.13
C PRO A 51 -21.50 -19.61 3.30
N ASP A 52 -22.43 -20.41 3.82
CA ASP A 52 -22.93 -21.60 3.11
C ASP A 52 -23.54 -21.25 1.77
N ILE A 53 -24.27 -20.13 1.71
CA ILE A 53 -24.88 -19.67 0.46
C ILE A 53 -23.80 -19.30 -0.58
N ALA A 54 -22.72 -18.66 -0.15
CA ALA A 54 -21.60 -18.33 -1.04
C ALA A 54 -20.89 -19.59 -1.55
N ARG A 55 -20.76 -20.60 -0.70
CA ARG A 55 -20.17 -21.89 -1.06
C ARG A 55 -21.04 -22.63 -2.08
N LYS A 56 -22.35 -22.67 -1.87
CA LYS A 56 -23.31 -23.27 -2.79
C LYS A 56 -23.32 -22.60 -4.16
N MET A 57 -23.15 -21.28 -4.19
CA MET A 57 -23.09 -20.48 -5.41
C MET A 57 -21.69 -20.45 -6.02
N LYS A 58 -20.69 -21.09 -5.40
CA LYS A 58 -19.28 -21.05 -5.80
C LYS A 58 -18.76 -19.62 -5.98
N LEU A 59 -19.17 -18.72 -5.09
CA LEU A 59 -18.69 -17.34 -5.10
C LEU A 59 -17.24 -17.31 -4.66
N ASN A 60 -16.41 -16.74 -5.48
CA ASN A 60 -15.02 -16.43 -5.15
C ASN A 60 -14.78 -14.92 -5.28
N GLY A 61 -13.71 -14.46 -4.73
CA GLY A 61 -13.32 -13.08 -4.86
C GLY A 61 -12.51 -12.57 -3.68
N THR A 62 -12.14 -11.31 -3.77
CA THR A 62 -11.37 -10.62 -2.77
C THR A 62 -12.22 -9.52 -2.15
N VAL A 63 -12.25 -9.47 -0.83
CA VAL A 63 -12.92 -8.41 -0.05
C VAL A 63 -11.85 -7.51 0.55
N ARG A 64 -12.00 -6.20 0.36
CA ARG A 64 -11.14 -5.18 0.94
C ARG A 64 -11.92 -4.39 1.99
N VAL A 65 -11.37 -4.32 3.19
CA VAL A 65 -11.97 -3.62 4.32
C VAL A 65 -10.94 -2.65 4.90
N GLN A 66 -11.31 -1.38 4.95
CA GLN A 66 -10.54 -0.40 5.68
C GLN A 66 -10.88 -0.51 7.17
N VAL A 67 -9.86 -0.58 8.01
CA VAL A 67 -10.02 -0.68 9.45
C VAL A 67 -9.36 0.49 10.15
N VAL A 68 -10.01 0.96 11.19
CA VAL A 68 -9.44 1.93 12.13
C VAL A 68 -9.19 1.21 13.44
N ILE A 69 -7.94 1.18 13.86
CA ILE A 69 -7.47 0.47 15.04
C ILE A 69 -7.23 1.48 16.14
N SER A 70 -7.92 1.30 17.27
CA SER A 70 -7.72 2.16 18.44
C SER A 70 -6.34 1.96 19.08
N PRO A 71 -5.85 2.90 19.89
CA PRO A 71 -4.56 2.77 20.55
C PRO A 71 -4.39 1.50 21.37
N ASN A 72 -5.46 0.96 21.94
CA ASN A 72 -5.43 -0.27 22.71
C ASN A 72 -5.37 -1.57 21.88
N GLY A 73 -5.45 -1.46 20.56
CA GLY A 73 -5.36 -2.59 19.64
C GLY A 73 -6.70 -3.18 19.18
N ASN A 74 -7.81 -2.65 19.63
CA ASN A 74 -9.13 -3.08 19.16
C ASN A 74 -9.52 -2.41 17.86
N VAL A 75 -10.27 -3.11 17.02
CA VAL A 75 -10.85 -2.51 15.82
C VAL A 75 -12.00 -1.58 16.23
N LYS A 76 -11.81 -0.30 15.98
CA LYS A 76 -12.77 0.75 16.32
C LYS A 76 -13.85 0.91 15.26
N GLU A 77 -13.44 0.93 13.99
CA GLU A 77 -14.30 1.19 12.85
C GLU A 77 -13.88 0.34 11.64
N THR A 78 -14.85 -0.05 10.84
CA THR A 78 -14.63 -0.78 9.60
C THR A 78 -15.39 -0.12 8.47
N LYS A 79 -14.74 0.01 7.30
CA LYS A 79 -15.34 0.53 6.08
C LYS A 79 -15.05 -0.41 4.92
N VAL A 80 -16.08 -0.87 4.23
CA VAL A 80 -15.92 -1.72 3.05
C VAL A 80 -15.48 -0.89 1.86
N ILE A 81 -14.37 -1.29 1.25
CA ILE A 81 -13.85 -0.65 0.03
C ILE A 81 -14.36 -1.39 -1.20
N GLY A 82 -14.39 -2.71 -1.16
CA GLY A 82 -14.85 -3.52 -2.27
C GLY A 82 -15.03 -4.99 -1.90
N GLY A 83 -15.79 -5.70 -2.73
CA GLY A 83 -16.07 -7.12 -2.58
C GLY A 83 -17.54 -7.47 -2.80
N HIS A 84 -17.82 -8.77 -2.92
CA HIS A 84 -19.18 -9.26 -3.06
C HIS A 84 -19.95 -9.10 -1.73
N PRO A 85 -21.21 -8.59 -1.74
CA PRO A 85 -21.95 -8.30 -0.51
C PRO A 85 -22.06 -9.49 0.48
N ILE A 86 -22.24 -10.70 -0.01
CA ILE A 86 -22.31 -11.90 0.84
C ILE A 86 -20.99 -12.19 1.53
N LEU A 87 -19.88 -12.04 0.81
CA LEU A 87 -18.53 -12.24 1.35
C LEU A 87 -18.11 -11.10 2.27
N VAL A 88 -18.55 -9.89 1.99
CA VAL A 88 -18.26 -8.69 2.80
C VAL A 88 -18.75 -8.86 4.23
N THR A 89 -19.96 -9.36 4.43
CA THR A 89 -20.51 -9.58 5.77
C THR A 89 -19.62 -10.51 6.59
N ALA A 90 -19.19 -11.62 6.00
CA ALA A 90 -18.28 -12.55 6.65
C ALA A 90 -16.93 -11.93 7.00
N ALA A 91 -16.37 -11.15 6.08
CA ALA A 91 -15.09 -10.46 6.29
C ALA A 91 -15.17 -9.43 7.42
N VAL A 92 -16.20 -8.61 7.44
CA VAL A 92 -16.42 -7.59 8.48
C VAL A 92 -16.60 -8.23 9.85
N ASP A 93 -17.38 -9.29 9.96
CA ASP A 93 -17.58 -10.01 11.22
C ASP A 93 -16.27 -10.59 11.77
N ALA A 94 -15.43 -11.12 10.90
CA ALA A 94 -14.11 -11.60 11.29
C ALA A 94 -13.20 -10.47 11.76
N VAL A 95 -13.13 -9.38 11.02
CA VAL A 95 -12.27 -8.22 11.31
C VAL A 95 -12.61 -7.59 12.66
N LYS A 96 -13.86 -7.51 13.03
CA LYS A 96 -14.29 -6.99 14.34
C LYS A 96 -13.72 -7.77 15.52
N LYS A 97 -13.38 -9.03 15.32
CA LYS A 97 -12.78 -9.91 16.33
C LYS A 97 -11.27 -9.87 16.36
N TRP A 98 -10.63 -9.20 15.40
CA TRP A 98 -9.18 -9.08 15.35
C TRP A 98 -8.66 -8.20 16.48
N LYS A 99 -7.47 -8.55 16.96
CA LYS A 99 -6.73 -7.77 17.95
C LYS A 99 -5.36 -7.46 17.42
N PHE A 100 -4.93 -6.24 17.65
CA PHE A 100 -3.62 -5.73 17.26
C PHE A 100 -2.81 -5.33 18.48
N ASP A 101 -1.51 -5.14 18.31
CA ASP A 101 -0.66 -4.61 19.36
C ASP A 101 -1.06 -3.17 19.69
N PRO A 102 -0.97 -2.77 20.98
CA PRO A 102 -1.21 -1.40 21.39
C PRO A 102 -0.20 -0.45 20.74
N ALA A 103 -0.62 0.78 20.51
CA ALA A 103 0.23 1.85 20.02
C ALA A 103 -0.19 3.19 20.65
N ASN A 104 0.64 4.22 20.44
CA ASN A 104 0.39 5.54 21.03
C ASN A 104 -0.74 6.31 20.34
N ALA A 105 -1.08 5.92 19.11
CA ALA A 105 -2.07 6.59 18.31
C ALA A 105 -2.96 5.60 17.56
N GLU A 106 -4.09 6.08 17.11
CA GLU A 106 -4.99 5.38 16.20
C GLU A 106 -4.32 5.10 14.86
N THR A 107 -4.54 3.92 14.31
CA THR A 107 -3.96 3.50 13.04
C THR A 107 -5.04 3.09 12.07
N THR A 108 -4.93 3.52 10.83
CA THR A 108 -5.81 3.11 9.74
C THR A 108 -5.05 2.22 8.76
N GLY A 109 -5.68 1.14 8.34
CA GLY A 109 -5.10 0.22 7.36
C GLY A 109 -6.17 -0.47 6.54
N ILE A 110 -5.75 -1.19 5.51
CA ILE A 110 -6.63 -1.96 4.65
C ILE A 110 -6.30 -3.44 4.82
N LEU A 111 -7.33 -4.23 5.07
CA LEU A 111 -7.23 -5.68 5.14
C LEU A 111 -7.88 -6.30 3.90
N GLU A 112 -7.21 -7.26 3.33
CA GLU A 112 -7.67 -7.97 2.15
C GLU A 112 -7.93 -9.43 2.51
N PHE A 113 -9.12 -9.92 2.17
CA PHE A 113 -9.53 -11.30 2.39
C PHE A 113 -9.84 -11.97 1.06
N LYS A 114 -9.14 -13.05 0.79
CA LYS A 114 -9.40 -13.85 -0.40
C LYS A 114 -10.31 -15.02 -0.05
N PHE A 115 -11.43 -15.12 -0.76
CA PHE A 115 -12.38 -16.22 -0.64
C PHE A 115 -12.28 -17.12 -1.85
N ASP A 116 -12.07 -18.39 -1.59
CA ASP A 116 -11.98 -19.42 -2.63
C ASP A 116 -12.77 -20.65 -2.18
N PRO A 117 -13.79 -21.07 -2.95
CA PRO A 117 -14.62 -22.22 -2.58
C PRO A 117 -13.89 -23.57 -2.64
N ASP A 118 -12.76 -23.62 -3.36
CA ASP A 118 -12.01 -24.86 -3.58
C ASP A 118 -10.85 -25.03 -2.57
N ASN A 119 -10.75 -24.12 -1.61
CA ASN A 119 -9.70 -24.15 -0.58
C ASN A 119 -10.23 -24.62 0.78
#